data_25895421df42728546859c1e59071bd0
#
_entry.id   25895421df42728546859c1e59071bd0
#
_cell.length_a   1.000
_cell.length_b   1.000
_cell.length_c   1.000
_cell.angle_alpha   90.00
_cell.angle_beta   90.00
_cell.angle_gamma   90.00
#
_symmetry.space_group_name_H-M   'P 1'
#
loop_
_entity.id
_entity.type
_entity.pdbx_description
1 polymer ?
#
loop_
_entity_poly.entity_id
_entity_poly.type
_entity_poly.pdbx_seq_one_letter_code
_entity_poly.pdbx_strand_id
1 'polypeptide(L)'
;MKVSKIDVESVAEYLRLDDYEEEQIIPLITAAKAFIHSFTGLTDEEIDEHEDFYIVVMILCQDMHDNRVLYPDKNNLNRVVDTILGMHRKNLL
;
A
#
# COMPACT_ATOMS: atom_id res chain seq x y z
N MET A 1 8.35 7.72 -6.21
CA MET A 1 7.17 7.55 -7.12
C MET A 1 5.90 7.89 -6.37
N LYS A 2 4.98 8.57 -7.02
CA LYS A 2 3.68 8.87 -6.43
C LYS A 2 2.80 7.62 -6.40
N VAL A 3 1.96 7.53 -5.37
CA VAL A 3 1.04 6.39 -5.24
C VAL A 3 0.11 6.28 -6.46
N SER A 4 -0.35 7.40 -7.01
CA SER A 4 -1.22 7.39 -8.19
C SER A 4 -0.54 6.83 -9.44
N LYS A 5 0.79 6.73 -9.45
CA LYS A 5 1.56 6.21 -10.58
C LYS A 5 1.88 4.72 -10.44
N ILE A 6 1.50 4.11 -9.33
CA ILE A 6 1.73 2.69 -9.12
C ILE A 6 0.80 1.90 -10.04
N ASP A 7 1.37 0.98 -10.80
CA ASP A 7 0.62 0.12 -11.71
C ASP A 7 0.89 -1.35 -11.41
N VAL A 8 0.21 -2.22 -12.13
CA VAL A 8 0.35 -3.67 -11.98
C VAL A 8 1.79 -4.11 -12.19
N GLU A 9 2.45 -3.55 -13.19
CA GLU A 9 3.82 -3.91 -13.52
C GLU A 9 4.77 -3.56 -12.38
N SER A 10 4.63 -2.38 -11.78
CA SER A 10 5.46 -1.95 -10.65
C SER A 10 5.34 -2.93 -9.47
N VAL A 11 4.13 -3.34 -9.14
CA VAL A 11 3.90 -4.25 -8.03
C VAL A 11 4.42 -5.65 -8.34
N ALA A 12 4.13 -6.15 -9.54
CA ALA A 12 4.61 -7.47 -9.95
C ALA A 12 6.14 -7.54 -9.91
N GLU A 13 6.80 -6.47 -10.34
CA GLU A 13 8.25 -6.38 -10.30
C GLU A 13 8.78 -6.39 -8.86
N TYR A 14 8.13 -5.64 -7.97
CA TYR A 14 8.51 -5.64 -6.56
C TYR A 14 8.33 -7.02 -5.92
N LEU A 15 7.22 -7.70 -6.25
CA LEU A 15 6.94 -9.04 -5.76
C LEU A 15 7.75 -10.13 -6.45
N ARG A 16 8.52 -9.76 -7.48
CA ARG A 16 9.35 -10.69 -8.28
C ARG A 16 8.53 -11.78 -8.95
N LEU A 17 7.38 -11.39 -9.50
CA LEU A 17 6.52 -12.30 -10.23
C LEU A 17 6.88 -12.27 -11.71
N ASP A 18 7.30 -13.41 -12.25
CA ASP A 18 7.62 -13.53 -13.69
C ASP A 18 6.38 -13.77 -14.53
N ASP A 19 5.41 -14.49 -13.97
CA ASP A 19 4.19 -14.86 -14.64
C ASP A 19 3.02 -14.50 -13.74
N TYR A 20 2.23 -13.52 -14.16
CA TYR A 20 1.12 -13.02 -13.35
C TYR A 20 -0.02 -12.53 -14.22
N GLU A 21 -1.20 -12.47 -13.64
CA GLU A 21 -2.37 -11.85 -14.27
C GLU A 21 -2.75 -10.59 -13.51
N GLU A 22 -3.24 -9.58 -14.22
CA GLU A 22 -3.64 -8.31 -13.62
C GLU A 22 -4.67 -8.50 -12.52
N GLU A 23 -5.56 -9.47 -12.70
CA GLU A 23 -6.62 -9.78 -11.74
C GLU A 23 -6.08 -10.23 -10.38
N GLN A 24 -4.84 -10.69 -10.33
CA GLN A 24 -4.17 -11.06 -9.09
C GLN A 24 -3.57 -9.85 -8.38
N ILE A 25 -3.20 -8.84 -9.13
CA ILE A 25 -2.45 -7.68 -8.61
C ILE A 25 -3.35 -6.51 -8.30
N ILE A 26 -4.34 -6.21 -9.15
CA ILE A 26 -5.21 -5.05 -8.97
C ILE A 26 -5.88 -5.02 -7.59
N PRO A 27 -6.44 -6.13 -7.09
CA PRO A 27 -7.06 -6.13 -5.76
C PRO A 27 -6.08 -5.80 -4.65
N LEU A 28 -4.82 -6.20 -4.77
CA LEU A 28 -3.80 -5.87 -3.78
C LEU A 28 -3.55 -4.37 -3.72
N ILE A 29 -3.42 -3.74 -4.88
CA ILE A 29 -3.20 -2.30 -4.97
C ILE A 29 -4.40 -1.55 -4.38
N THR A 30 -5.60 -1.96 -4.75
CA THR A 30 -6.83 -1.33 -4.28
C THR A 30 -6.94 -1.42 -2.76
N ALA A 31 -6.69 -2.60 -2.20
CA ALA A 31 -6.76 -2.81 -0.76
C ALA A 31 -5.70 -2.01 -0.01
N ALA A 32 -4.48 -1.94 -0.55
CA ALA A 32 -3.39 -1.18 0.05
C ALA A 32 -3.72 0.31 0.11
N LYS A 33 -4.22 0.87 -0.99
CA LYS A 33 -4.61 2.29 -1.06
C LYS A 33 -5.76 2.60 -0.11
N ALA A 34 -6.76 1.72 -0.06
CA ALA A 34 -7.89 1.89 0.85
C ALA A 34 -7.45 1.89 2.31
N PHE A 35 -6.51 1.02 2.65
CA PHE A 35 -5.98 0.96 4.01
C PHE A 35 -5.27 2.27 4.38
N ILE A 36 -4.45 2.80 3.46
CA ILE A 36 -3.74 4.06 3.72
C ILE A 36 -4.74 5.20 3.96
N HIS A 37 -5.78 5.31 3.13
CA HIS A 37 -6.84 6.29 3.32
C HIS A 37 -7.50 6.18 4.69
N SER A 38 -7.88 4.97 5.03
CA SER A 38 -8.59 4.70 6.28
C SER A 38 -7.72 4.98 7.51
N PHE A 39 -6.45 4.60 7.43
CA PHE A 39 -5.53 4.76 8.56
C PHE A 39 -5.10 6.20 8.76
N THR A 40 -4.78 6.91 7.67
CA THR A 40 -4.22 8.27 7.76
C THR A 40 -5.27 9.36 7.72
N GLY A 41 -6.42 9.10 7.11
CA GLY A 41 -7.42 10.14 6.87
C GLY A 41 -7.06 11.10 5.75
N LEU A 42 -5.99 10.82 4.99
CA LEU A 42 -5.54 11.68 3.90
C LEU A 42 -6.36 11.44 2.63
N THR A 43 -6.48 12.49 1.81
CA THR A 43 -7.07 12.37 0.47
C THR A 43 -6.05 11.78 -0.50
N ASP A 44 -6.51 11.38 -1.69
CA ASP A 44 -5.61 10.90 -2.75
C ASP A 44 -4.53 11.92 -3.09
N GLU A 45 -4.91 13.19 -3.17
CA GLU A 45 -3.97 14.26 -3.49
C GLU A 45 -2.92 14.43 -2.41
N GLU A 46 -3.34 14.36 -1.15
CA GLU A 46 -2.42 14.48 -0.02
C GLU A 46 -1.45 13.29 0.03
N ILE A 47 -1.94 12.09 -0.27
CA ILE A 47 -1.10 10.90 -0.31
C ILE A 47 -0.05 11.04 -1.41
N ASP A 48 -0.43 11.60 -2.57
CA ASP A 48 0.52 11.79 -3.67
C ASP A 48 1.60 12.82 -3.37
N GLU A 49 1.39 13.70 -2.41
CA GLU A 49 2.41 14.66 -1.99
C GLU A 49 3.59 14.01 -1.26
N HIS A 50 3.40 12.80 -0.76
CA HIS A 50 4.39 12.08 0.04
C HIS A 50 4.89 10.86 -0.71
N GLU A 51 6.12 10.92 -1.19
CA GLU A 51 6.70 9.82 -1.96
C GLU A 51 6.93 8.55 -1.14
N ASP A 52 7.06 8.69 0.18
CA ASP A 52 7.29 7.54 1.05
C ASP A 52 6.09 6.59 1.11
N PHE A 53 4.89 7.02 0.74
CA PHE A 53 3.75 6.12 0.65
C PHE A 53 3.89 5.07 -0.45
N TYR A 54 4.75 5.31 -1.44
CA TYR A 54 5.04 4.31 -2.46
C TYR A 54 5.54 3.02 -1.81
N ILE A 55 6.50 3.11 -0.90
CA ILE A 55 7.04 1.92 -0.26
C ILE A 55 6.00 1.26 0.65
N VAL A 56 5.11 2.04 1.25
CA VAL A 56 4.02 1.49 2.06
C VAL A 56 3.11 0.61 1.20
N VAL A 57 2.71 1.09 0.03
CA VAL A 57 1.87 0.30 -0.88
C VAL A 57 2.57 -1.01 -1.26
N MET A 58 3.87 -0.93 -1.58
CA MET A 58 4.63 -2.12 -1.98
C MET A 58 4.71 -3.15 -0.86
N ILE A 59 4.99 -2.70 0.37
CA ILE A 59 5.08 -3.61 1.52
C ILE A 59 3.72 -4.23 1.83
N LEU A 60 2.65 -3.43 1.79
CA LEU A 60 1.31 -3.96 2.05
C LEU A 60 0.90 -4.98 1.01
N CYS A 61 1.20 -4.72 -0.27
CA CYS A 61 0.94 -5.67 -1.34
C CYS A 61 1.70 -6.98 -1.11
N GLN A 62 2.97 -6.89 -0.71
CA GLN A 62 3.79 -8.06 -0.43
C GLN A 62 3.18 -8.88 0.71
N ASP A 63 2.81 -8.22 1.81
CA ASP A 63 2.24 -8.89 2.98
C ASP A 63 0.93 -9.59 2.63
N MET A 64 0.04 -8.89 1.91
CA MET A 64 -1.23 -9.47 1.51
C MET A 64 -1.04 -10.64 0.55
N HIS A 65 -0.11 -10.51 -0.39
CA HIS A 65 0.21 -11.58 -1.34
C HIS A 65 0.75 -12.82 -0.61
N ASP A 66 1.69 -12.62 0.31
CA ASP A 66 2.32 -13.72 1.04
C ASP A 66 1.32 -14.44 1.95
N ASN A 67 0.38 -13.71 2.54
CA ASN A 67 -0.60 -14.28 3.46
C ASN A 67 -1.90 -14.67 2.76
N ARG A 68 -2.00 -14.42 1.45
CA ARG A 68 -3.17 -14.75 0.62
C ARG A 68 -4.46 -14.13 1.15
N VAL A 69 -4.37 -12.85 1.55
CA VAL A 69 -5.52 -12.07 2.01
C VAL A 69 -5.59 -10.77 1.23
N LEU A 70 -6.74 -10.12 1.27
CA LEU A 70 -6.96 -8.84 0.59
C LEU A 70 -7.20 -7.70 1.57
N TYR A 71 -6.61 -7.79 2.74
CA TYR A 71 -6.66 -6.74 3.74
C TYR A 71 -5.35 -6.73 4.53
N PRO A 72 -4.82 -5.55 4.88
CA PRO A 72 -3.63 -5.48 5.73
C PRO A 72 -3.98 -5.88 7.16
N ASP A 73 -3.07 -6.60 7.82
CA ASP A 73 -3.25 -6.96 9.22
C ASP A 73 -2.84 -5.78 10.09
N LYS A 74 -3.83 -5.04 10.58
CA LYS A 74 -3.62 -3.84 11.38
C LYS A 74 -2.82 -4.10 12.66
N ASN A 75 -2.92 -5.30 13.20
CA ASN A 75 -2.26 -5.65 14.46
C ASN A 75 -0.82 -6.13 14.27
N ASN A 76 -0.43 -6.44 13.03
CA ASN A 76 0.90 -6.98 12.71
C ASN A 76 1.53 -6.23 11.54
N LEU A 77 1.38 -4.90 11.52
CA LEU A 77 1.98 -4.10 10.46
C LEU A 77 3.51 -4.17 10.51
N ASN A 78 4.12 -4.20 9.34
CA ASN A 78 5.54 -4.02 9.21
C ASN A 78 5.95 -2.70 9.90
N ARG A 79 7.08 -2.71 10.61
CA ARG A 79 7.54 -1.54 11.36
C ARG A 79 7.71 -0.30 10.47
N VAL A 80 8.22 -0.47 9.26
CA VAL A 80 8.39 0.64 8.32
C VAL A 80 7.05 1.24 7.95
N VAL A 81 6.07 0.39 7.65
CA VAL A 81 4.70 0.84 7.32
C VAL A 81 4.09 1.58 8.49
N ASP A 82 4.17 1.01 9.67
CA ASP A 82 3.60 1.62 10.88
C ASP A 82 4.22 2.99 11.15
N THR A 83 5.54 3.10 11.01
CA THR A 83 6.26 4.35 11.22
C THR A 83 5.83 5.41 10.22
N ILE A 84 5.80 5.08 8.93
CA ILE A 84 5.45 6.04 7.88
C ILE A 84 4.00 6.48 8.02
N LEU A 85 3.08 5.54 8.24
CA LEU A 85 1.67 5.88 8.39
C LEU A 85 1.43 6.74 9.64
N GLY A 86 2.14 6.43 10.72
CA GLY A 86 2.04 7.22 11.95
C GLY A 86 2.51 8.66 11.78
N MET A 87 3.56 8.87 10.98
CA MET A 87 4.10 10.21 10.71
C MET A 87 3.11 11.10 9.95
N HIS A 88 2.29 10.52 9.09
CA HIS A 88 1.40 11.26 8.20
C HIS A 88 -0.07 11.20 8.61
N ARG A 89 -0.36 10.51 9.71
CA ARG A 89 -1.74 10.35 10.16
C ARG A 89 -2.31 11.69 10.62
N LYS A 90 -3.49 12.04 10.11
CA LYS A 90 -4.18 13.25 10.56
C LYS A 90 -4.69 13.06 11.97
N ASN A 91 -4.53 14.09 12.78
CA ASN A 91 -5.12 14.13 14.11
C ASN A 91 -6.56 14.64 13.97
N LEU A 92 -7.52 13.75 14.24
CA LEU A 92 -8.94 14.05 14.09
C LEU A 92 -9.62 14.51 15.39
N LEU A 93 -8.83 14.83 16.38
CA LEU A 93 -9.38 15.34 17.66
C LEU A 93 -9.82 16.78 17.54
#